data_8a546dc65b1fa6fd1a5b0786b2b7447b
#
_entry.id   8a546dc65b1fa6fd1a5b0786b2b7447b
#
_cell.length_a   1.000
_cell.length_b   1.000
_cell.length_c   1.000
_cell.angle_alpha   90.00
_cell.angle_beta   90.00
_cell.angle_gamma   90.00
#
_symmetry.space_group_name_H-M   'P 1'
#
loop_
_entity.id
_entity.type
_entity.pdbx_description
1 polymer ?
#
loop_
_entity_poly.entity_id
_entity_poly.type
_entity_poly.pdbx_seq_one_letter_code
_entity_poly.pdbx_strand_id
1 'polypeptide(L)'
;KYGNKCSYIPAFHNATHSTKETATGAFILYHGDLRVADNIKAASFLIQVYKNTQHTLVIASSTKAAISDIIDQYPNIRFEPIATQEALHLLFEQAHINTLITFQKTGIKLKLLHALYKGKFIIANTAMIADTGLESSCELADTKEEILAKTTLLFSKEFSTEDRLHRKEILQAFNPKESAKRLKEMLFKA
;
A
#
# COMPACT_ATOMS: atom_id res chain seq x y z
N LYS A 1 -28.30 8.00 -13.39
CA LYS A 1 -29.15 7.27 -14.36
C LYS A 1 -29.84 6.06 -13.74
N TYR A 2 -29.31 5.48 -12.68
CA TYR A 2 -29.83 4.28 -12.00
C TYR A 2 -30.40 4.54 -10.60
N GLY A 3 -30.24 5.75 -10.05
CA GLY A 3 -30.79 6.17 -8.76
C GLY A 3 -30.53 5.18 -7.62
N ASN A 4 -31.54 4.89 -6.82
CA ASN A 4 -31.47 3.95 -5.68
C ASN A 4 -31.36 2.47 -6.07
N LYS A 5 -31.18 2.13 -7.37
CA LYS A 5 -31.07 0.74 -7.86
C LYS A 5 -29.65 0.18 -7.78
N CYS A 6 -28.65 1.01 -7.44
CA CYS A 6 -27.26 0.58 -7.31
C CYS A 6 -26.82 0.66 -5.87
N SER A 7 -26.17 -0.39 -5.40
CA SER A 7 -25.53 -0.43 -4.10
C SER A 7 -24.06 -0.79 -4.24
N TYR A 8 -23.19 -0.06 -3.56
CA TYR A 8 -21.77 -0.34 -3.54
C TYR A 8 -21.46 -1.41 -2.51
N ILE A 9 -20.74 -2.45 -2.94
CA ILE A 9 -20.13 -3.46 -2.07
C ILE A 9 -18.62 -3.37 -2.27
N PRO A 10 -17.82 -3.15 -1.21
CA PRO A 10 -16.37 -3.16 -1.30
C PRO A 10 -15.83 -4.48 -1.86
N ALA A 11 -14.68 -4.42 -2.52
CA ALA A 11 -14.05 -5.63 -3.05
C ALA A 11 -13.73 -6.64 -1.95
N PHE A 12 -13.96 -7.92 -2.24
CA PHE A 12 -13.55 -9.01 -1.37
C PHE A 12 -12.03 -9.17 -1.41
N HIS A 13 -11.43 -9.37 -0.24
CA HIS A 13 -9.99 -9.57 -0.07
C HIS A 13 -9.73 -10.52 1.11
N ASN A 14 -8.52 -11.04 1.20
CA ASN A 14 -8.07 -11.92 2.28
C ASN A 14 -7.14 -11.23 3.29
N ALA A 15 -6.98 -9.92 3.22
CA ALA A 15 -6.17 -9.17 4.16
C ALA A 15 -6.78 -9.23 5.57
N THR A 16 -5.94 -9.46 6.56
CA THR A 16 -6.29 -9.48 7.98
C THR A 16 -5.36 -8.52 8.73
N HIS A 17 -5.84 -7.95 9.82
CA HIS A 17 -4.99 -7.11 10.67
C HIS A 17 -3.77 -7.88 11.16
N SER A 18 -2.63 -7.20 11.25
CA SER A 18 -1.47 -7.75 11.96
C SER A 18 -1.83 -7.97 13.42
N THR A 19 -1.50 -9.15 13.93
CA THR A 19 -1.71 -9.53 15.34
C THR A 19 -0.43 -9.41 16.16
N LYS A 20 0.70 -9.13 15.52
CA LYS A 20 2.02 -9.05 16.16
C LYS A 20 2.57 -7.63 16.06
N GLU A 21 3.16 -7.16 17.14
CA GLU A 21 4.07 -6.03 17.08
C GLU A 21 5.42 -6.52 16.54
N THR A 22 5.66 -6.26 15.28
CA THR A 22 6.97 -6.53 14.68
C THR A 22 7.89 -5.34 14.89
N ALA A 23 9.17 -5.62 15.16
CA ALA A 23 10.17 -4.57 15.19
C ALA A 23 10.14 -3.76 13.89
N THR A 24 10.08 -2.45 14.01
CA THR A 24 10.04 -1.56 12.85
C THR A 24 11.43 -1.46 12.24
N GLY A 25 11.55 -1.87 10.97
CA GLY A 25 12.74 -1.58 10.18
C GLY A 25 12.73 -0.13 9.70
N ALA A 26 13.91 0.47 9.61
CA ALA A 26 14.07 1.84 9.11
C ALA A 26 14.10 1.87 7.57
N PHE A 27 13.05 1.35 6.91
CA PHE A 27 12.99 1.33 5.45
C PHE A 27 11.60 1.65 4.90
N ILE A 28 11.60 2.03 3.62
CA ILE A 28 10.41 2.28 2.81
C ILE A 28 10.19 1.05 1.94
N LEU A 29 8.97 0.54 1.89
CA LEU A 29 8.58 -0.57 1.04
C LEU A 29 7.76 -0.09 -0.15
N TYR A 30 8.15 -0.51 -1.34
CA TYR A 30 7.30 -0.58 -2.53
C TYR A 30 7.13 -2.05 -2.94
N HIS A 31 5.92 -2.47 -3.28
CA HIS A 31 5.70 -3.80 -3.84
C HIS A 31 4.84 -3.74 -5.11
N GLY A 32 5.11 -4.67 -6.01
CA GLY A 32 4.35 -4.81 -7.24
C GLY A 32 4.92 -5.90 -8.13
N ASP A 33 4.09 -6.51 -8.95
CA ASP A 33 4.56 -7.46 -9.96
C ASP A 33 5.29 -6.69 -11.07
N LEU A 34 6.61 -6.82 -11.11
CA LEU A 34 7.47 -6.15 -12.10
C LEU A 34 7.44 -6.79 -13.50
N ARG A 35 6.45 -7.65 -13.80
CA ARG A 35 6.07 -8.04 -15.16
C ARG A 35 5.03 -7.08 -15.74
N VAL A 36 4.41 -6.25 -14.91
CA VAL A 36 3.38 -5.26 -15.28
C VAL A 36 4.02 -3.89 -15.49
N ALA A 37 3.83 -3.31 -16.66
CA ALA A 37 4.46 -2.05 -17.07
C ALA A 37 4.22 -0.88 -16.09
N ASP A 38 3.01 -0.75 -15.54
CA ASP A 38 2.70 0.29 -14.56
C ASP A 38 3.46 0.11 -13.23
N ASN A 39 3.67 -1.13 -12.79
CA ASN A 39 4.46 -1.39 -11.60
C ASN A 39 5.95 -1.12 -11.84
N ILE A 40 6.46 -1.44 -13.04
CA ILE A 40 7.83 -1.08 -13.45
C ILE A 40 7.99 0.45 -13.43
N LYS A 41 7.06 1.17 -14.04
CA LYS A 41 7.05 2.64 -14.07
C LYS A 41 7.05 3.23 -12.65
N ALA A 42 6.21 2.69 -11.76
CA ALA A 42 6.14 3.14 -10.37
C ALA A 42 7.42 2.83 -9.59
N ALA A 43 8.00 1.64 -9.73
CA ALA A 43 9.28 1.28 -9.13
C ALA A 43 10.40 2.20 -9.61
N SER A 44 10.51 2.41 -10.94
CA SER A 44 11.51 3.30 -11.54
C SER A 44 11.34 4.73 -11.06
N PHE A 45 10.12 5.24 -10.95
CA PHE A 45 9.84 6.56 -10.39
C PHE A 45 10.34 6.66 -8.95
N LEU A 46 10.02 5.68 -8.08
CA LEU A 46 10.46 5.68 -6.68
C LEU A 46 11.98 5.55 -6.54
N ILE A 47 12.65 4.79 -7.41
CA ILE A 47 14.12 4.78 -7.47
C ILE A 47 14.64 6.19 -7.73
N GLN A 48 14.07 6.93 -8.70
CA GLN A 48 14.49 8.32 -8.97
C GLN A 48 14.21 9.26 -7.79
N VAL A 49 13.17 8.98 -6.98
CA VAL A 49 12.89 9.74 -5.76
C VAL A 49 13.98 9.52 -4.72
N TYR A 50 14.36 8.26 -4.45
CA TYR A 50 15.18 7.91 -3.29
C TYR A 50 16.67 7.71 -3.56
N LYS A 51 17.11 7.54 -4.81
CA LYS A 51 18.50 7.16 -5.18
C LYS A 51 19.61 8.01 -4.56
N ASN A 52 19.35 9.28 -4.29
CA ASN A 52 20.33 10.23 -3.74
C ASN A 52 19.96 10.65 -2.30
N THR A 53 19.25 9.81 -1.57
CA THR A 53 18.85 10.06 -0.18
C THR A 53 19.50 9.06 0.77
N GLN A 54 19.43 9.35 2.06
CA GLN A 54 19.85 8.41 3.11
C GLN A 54 18.80 7.32 3.39
N HIS A 55 17.60 7.43 2.82
CA HIS A 55 16.52 6.49 3.07
C HIS A 55 16.70 5.20 2.28
N THR A 56 16.50 4.06 2.91
CA THR A 56 16.50 2.77 2.25
C THR A 56 15.14 2.50 1.60
N LEU A 57 15.12 2.31 0.29
CA LEU A 57 13.96 1.82 -0.46
C LEU A 57 14.12 0.33 -0.72
N VAL A 58 13.16 -0.46 -0.28
CA VAL A 58 13.03 -1.89 -0.60
C VAL A 58 11.95 -2.06 -1.68
N ILE A 59 12.33 -2.64 -2.81
CA ILE A 59 11.40 -2.99 -3.89
C ILE A 59 11.17 -4.48 -3.84
N ALA A 60 9.94 -4.89 -3.55
CA ALA A 60 9.55 -6.27 -3.37
C ALA A 60 8.73 -6.78 -4.56
N SER A 61 9.20 -7.86 -5.20
CA SER A 61 8.55 -8.50 -6.35
C SER A 61 9.01 -9.94 -6.52
N SER A 62 8.29 -10.73 -7.32
CA SER A 62 8.73 -12.08 -7.71
C SER A 62 9.91 -12.08 -8.68
N THR A 63 10.20 -10.97 -9.36
CA THR A 63 11.33 -10.80 -10.30
C THR A 63 11.87 -9.39 -10.27
N LYS A 64 13.21 -9.24 -10.44
CA LYS A 64 13.87 -7.93 -10.57
C LYS A 64 14.27 -7.58 -12.00
N ALA A 65 14.03 -8.47 -12.97
CA ALA A 65 14.61 -8.37 -14.32
C ALA A 65 14.43 -7.00 -14.98
N ALA A 66 13.27 -6.36 -14.81
CA ALA A 66 12.95 -5.07 -15.43
C ALA A 66 13.69 -3.86 -14.82
N ILE A 67 14.28 -4.00 -13.62
CA ILE A 67 14.94 -2.91 -12.88
C ILE A 67 16.34 -3.29 -12.38
N SER A 68 16.86 -4.46 -12.76
CA SER A 68 18.16 -4.97 -12.30
C SER A 68 19.29 -3.96 -12.51
N ASP A 69 19.40 -3.44 -13.72
CA ASP A 69 20.49 -2.53 -14.11
C ASP A 69 20.47 -1.20 -13.34
N ILE A 70 19.32 -0.84 -12.78
CA ILE A 70 19.14 0.41 -12.03
C ILE A 70 19.39 0.18 -10.54
N ILE A 71 18.86 -0.91 -9.97
CA ILE A 71 18.97 -1.19 -8.53
C ILE A 71 20.42 -1.32 -8.10
N ASP A 72 21.22 -2.07 -8.84
CA ASP A 72 22.61 -2.38 -8.48
C ASP A 72 23.53 -1.12 -8.49
N GLN A 73 23.03 0.03 -9.00
CA GLN A 73 23.77 1.31 -9.00
C GLN A 73 23.68 2.09 -7.69
N TYR A 74 22.68 1.79 -6.82
CA TYR A 74 22.38 2.61 -5.65
C TYR A 74 22.37 1.76 -4.37
N PRO A 75 23.30 1.98 -3.43
CA PRO A 75 23.45 1.12 -2.24
C PRO A 75 22.26 1.19 -1.27
N ASN A 76 21.47 2.25 -1.34
CA ASN A 76 20.27 2.43 -0.53
C ASN A 76 18.99 1.89 -1.21
N ILE A 77 19.08 1.35 -2.42
CA ILE A 77 17.95 0.69 -3.10
C ILE A 77 18.18 -0.82 -3.05
N ARG A 78 17.24 -1.55 -2.47
CA ARG A 78 17.33 -3.00 -2.29
C ARG A 78 16.17 -3.69 -3.00
N PHE A 79 16.46 -4.86 -3.55
CA PHE A 79 15.44 -5.76 -4.06
C PHE A 79 15.20 -6.89 -3.08
N GLU A 80 13.92 -7.17 -2.80
CA GLU A 80 13.52 -8.29 -1.97
C GLU A 80 12.64 -9.25 -2.78
N PRO A 81 13.11 -10.49 -3.05
CA PRO A 81 12.32 -11.46 -3.78
C PRO A 81 11.15 -11.96 -2.94
N ILE A 82 9.93 -11.90 -3.51
CA ILE A 82 8.73 -12.42 -2.86
C ILE A 82 8.40 -13.79 -3.46
N ALA A 83 8.57 -14.83 -2.67
CA ALA A 83 8.17 -16.19 -3.04
C ALA A 83 6.76 -16.54 -2.56
N THR A 84 6.32 -15.96 -1.42
CA THR A 84 5.04 -16.27 -0.80
C THR A 84 4.32 -15.00 -0.33
N GLN A 85 3.02 -15.12 -0.08
CA GLN A 85 2.22 -14.03 0.46
C GLN A 85 2.62 -13.69 1.91
N GLU A 86 3.05 -14.68 2.67
CA GLU A 86 3.53 -14.52 4.05
C GLU A 86 4.81 -13.68 4.09
N ALA A 87 5.74 -13.90 3.16
CA ALA A 87 6.95 -13.08 3.03
C ALA A 87 6.60 -11.61 2.75
N LEU A 88 5.64 -11.35 1.86
CA LEU A 88 5.16 -10.00 1.60
C LEU A 88 4.49 -9.37 2.83
N HIS A 89 3.69 -10.16 3.57
CA HIS A 89 3.04 -9.67 4.80
C HIS A 89 4.07 -9.25 5.85
N LEU A 90 5.15 -10.01 6.02
CA LEU A 90 6.23 -9.64 6.93
C LEU A 90 6.92 -8.34 6.52
N LEU A 91 7.15 -8.13 5.22
CA LEU A 91 7.70 -6.88 4.72
C LEU A 91 6.78 -5.67 5.00
N PHE A 92 5.47 -5.82 4.82
CA PHE A 92 4.51 -4.77 5.20
C PHE A 92 4.61 -4.40 6.69
N GLU A 93 4.67 -5.40 7.56
CA GLU A 93 4.73 -5.21 9.01
C GLU A 93 6.05 -4.58 9.46
N GLN A 94 7.15 -4.97 8.82
CA GLN A 94 8.50 -4.48 9.14
C GLN A 94 8.76 -3.07 8.60
N ALA A 95 8.23 -2.73 7.43
CA ALA A 95 8.44 -1.43 6.82
C ALA A 95 7.90 -0.30 7.72
N HIS A 96 8.67 0.77 7.85
CA HIS A 96 8.18 1.99 8.51
C HIS A 96 7.15 2.70 7.65
N ILE A 97 7.42 2.80 6.34
CA ILE A 97 6.55 3.44 5.35
C ILE A 97 6.30 2.48 4.20
N ASN A 98 5.05 2.34 3.80
CA ASN A 98 4.66 1.66 2.57
C ASN A 98 4.29 2.72 1.54
N THR A 99 5.04 2.80 0.43
CA THR A 99 4.77 3.79 -0.62
C THR A 99 4.06 3.13 -1.79
N LEU A 100 2.85 3.60 -2.06
CA LEU A 100 1.94 3.03 -3.06
C LEU A 100 1.66 4.04 -4.16
N ILE A 101 2.40 3.92 -5.26
CA ILE A 101 2.24 4.78 -6.43
C ILE A 101 1.65 3.96 -7.57
N THR A 102 0.69 4.55 -8.29
CA THR A 102 0.14 4.02 -9.53
C THR A 102 -0.10 5.16 -10.52
N PHE A 103 -0.07 4.83 -11.79
CA PHE A 103 -0.43 5.76 -12.87
C PHE A 103 -1.79 5.39 -13.51
N GLN A 104 -2.39 4.31 -13.04
CA GLN A 104 -3.73 3.88 -13.44
C GLN A 104 -4.79 4.53 -12.56
N LYS A 105 -5.72 5.27 -13.16
CA LYS A 105 -6.84 5.90 -12.47
C LYS A 105 -7.98 4.94 -12.14
N THR A 106 -8.02 3.76 -12.77
CA THR A 106 -9.10 2.77 -12.65
C THR A 106 -8.64 1.50 -11.96
N GLY A 107 -9.59 0.65 -11.60
CA GLY A 107 -9.35 -0.66 -11.02
C GLY A 107 -9.36 -0.68 -9.49
N ILE A 108 -9.56 -1.88 -8.96
CA ILE A 108 -9.65 -2.14 -7.51
C ILE A 108 -8.26 -2.00 -6.87
N LYS A 109 -8.15 -1.22 -5.83
CA LYS A 109 -6.88 -0.90 -5.15
C LYS A 109 -6.56 -1.92 -4.04
N LEU A 110 -6.56 -3.23 -4.34
CA LEU A 110 -6.30 -4.28 -3.35
C LEU A 110 -4.96 -4.12 -2.64
N LYS A 111 -3.91 -3.64 -3.34
CA LYS A 111 -2.61 -3.40 -2.70
C LYS A 111 -2.68 -2.33 -1.60
N LEU A 112 -3.55 -1.32 -1.75
CA LEU A 112 -3.80 -0.31 -0.72
C LEU A 112 -4.43 -0.94 0.53
N LEU A 113 -5.46 -1.77 0.35
CA LEU A 113 -6.10 -2.48 1.46
C LEU A 113 -5.09 -3.39 2.19
N HIS A 114 -4.31 -4.20 1.45
CA HIS A 114 -3.29 -5.06 2.06
C HIS A 114 -2.27 -4.26 2.89
N ALA A 115 -1.76 -3.14 2.35
CA ALA A 115 -0.83 -2.28 3.08
C ALA A 115 -1.46 -1.63 4.31
N LEU A 116 -2.73 -1.22 4.24
CA LEU A 116 -3.45 -0.64 5.38
C LEU A 116 -3.75 -1.67 6.47
N TYR A 117 -4.06 -2.91 6.11
CA TYR A 117 -4.30 -3.98 7.10
C TYR A 117 -3.02 -4.44 7.81
N LYS A 118 -1.85 -4.38 7.15
CA LYS A 118 -0.60 -4.98 7.63
C LYS A 118 0.46 -3.95 8.01
N GLY A 119 0.55 -2.87 7.25
CA GLY A 119 1.62 -1.88 7.38
C GLY A 119 1.37 -0.80 8.42
N LYS A 120 2.35 0.07 8.56
CA LYS A 120 2.32 1.24 9.43
C LYS A 120 1.92 2.49 8.64
N PHE A 121 2.84 3.39 8.34
CA PHE A 121 2.55 4.57 7.54
C PHE A 121 2.40 4.24 6.06
N ILE A 122 1.49 4.95 5.40
CA ILE A 122 1.24 4.81 3.97
C ILE A 122 1.43 6.16 3.29
N ILE A 123 2.30 6.21 2.27
CA ILE A 123 2.34 7.30 1.30
C ILE A 123 1.70 6.79 0.02
N ALA A 124 0.73 7.52 -0.50
CA ALA A 124 0.06 7.15 -1.74
C ALA A 124 -0.16 8.38 -2.62
N ASN A 125 -0.16 8.20 -3.94
CA ASN A 125 -0.51 9.28 -4.85
C ASN A 125 -2.03 9.35 -5.09
N THR A 126 -2.52 10.47 -5.63
CA THR A 126 -3.93 10.70 -5.92
C THR A 126 -4.54 9.55 -6.72
N ALA A 127 -3.86 9.04 -7.74
CA ALA A 127 -4.36 7.93 -8.56
C ALA A 127 -4.53 6.61 -7.76
N MET A 128 -3.82 6.43 -6.65
CA MET A 128 -3.96 5.26 -5.78
C MET A 128 -5.14 5.36 -4.83
N ILE A 129 -5.44 6.55 -4.30
CA ILE A 129 -6.41 6.71 -3.20
C ILE A 129 -7.73 7.37 -3.61
N ALA A 130 -7.79 8.04 -4.76
CA ALA A 130 -9.02 8.71 -5.20
C ALA A 130 -10.22 7.74 -5.24
N ASP A 131 -11.34 8.19 -4.70
CA ASP A 131 -12.61 7.47 -4.67
C ASP A 131 -12.59 6.13 -3.90
N THR A 132 -11.58 5.92 -3.03
CA THR A 132 -11.47 4.71 -2.23
C THR A 132 -12.18 4.81 -0.88
N GLY A 133 -12.37 6.01 -0.34
CA GLY A 133 -12.83 6.27 1.03
C GLY A 133 -11.75 5.99 2.08
N LEU A 134 -10.47 5.89 1.66
CA LEU A 134 -9.31 5.57 2.52
C LEU A 134 -8.32 6.74 2.61
N GLU A 135 -8.72 7.92 2.10
CA GLU A 135 -7.87 9.10 1.99
C GLU A 135 -7.28 9.53 3.34
N SER A 136 -8.10 9.47 4.41
CA SER A 136 -7.69 9.85 5.77
C SER A 136 -6.68 8.87 6.41
N SER A 137 -6.48 7.70 5.82
CA SER A 137 -5.53 6.68 6.31
C SER A 137 -4.17 6.74 5.62
N CYS A 138 -3.97 7.69 4.71
CA CYS A 138 -2.76 7.82 3.89
C CYS A 138 -2.23 9.25 3.88
N GLU A 139 -0.93 9.38 3.71
CA GLU A 139 -0.30 10.66 3.36
C GLU A 139 -0.31 10.79 1.84
N LEU A 140 -1.00 11.82 1.33
CA LEU A 140 -1.05 12.11 -0.11
C LEU A 140 0.24 12.77 -0.58
N ALA A 141 0.83 12.22 -1.66
CA ALA A 141 2.00 12.80 -2.31
C ALA A 141 2.05 12.39 -3.79
N ASP A 142 2.00 13.35 -4.69
CA ASP A 142 2.00 13.14 -6.14
C ASP A 142 3.36 13.45 -6.78
N THR A 143 4.16 14.32 -6.17
CA THR A 143 5.47 14.73 -6.68
C THR A 143 6.60 14.10 -5.88
N LYS A 144 7.81 14.13 -6.46
CA LYS A 144 9.03 13.69 -5.79
C LYS A 144 9.27 14.45 -4.49
N GLU A 145 9.12 15.75 -4.54
CA GLU A 145 9.35 16.68 -3.43
C GLU A 145 8.36 16.39 -2.28
N GLU A 146 7.09 16.18 -2.59
CA GLU A 146 6.06 15.81 -1.61
C GLU A 146 6.35 14.46 -0.98
N ILE A 147 6.72 13.44 -1.78
CA ILE A 147 7.08 12.11 -1.27
C ILE A 147 8.25 12.21 -0.29
N LEU A 148 9.31 12.96 -0.63
CA LEU A 148 10.47 13.15 0.24
C LEU A 148 10.11 13.91 1.52
N ALA A 149 9.31 14.97 1.43
CA ALA A 149 8.86 15.72 2.59
C ALA A 149 8.03 14.84 3.55
N LYS A 150 7.06 14.07 2.99
CA LYS A 150 6.26 13.11 3.79
C LYS A 150 7.13 11.99 4.37
N THR A 151 8.08 11.48 3.62
CA THR A 151 9.02 10.46 4.11
C THR A 151 9.80 10.96 5.33
N THR A 152 10.38 12.15 5.24
CA THR A 152 11.13 12.75 6.35
C THR A 152 10.24 12.96 7.57
N LEU A 153 9.03 13.48 7.37
CA LEU A 153 8.05 13.68 8.45
C LEU A 153 7.69 12.35 9.12
N LEU A 154 7.41 11.31 8.35
CA LEU A 154 6.96 10.03 8.89
C LEU A 154 8.08 9.28 9.61
N PHE A 155 9.34 9.39 9.17
CA PHE A 155 10.47 8.81 9.91
C PHE A 155 10.73 9.48 11.26
N SER A 156 10.21 10.69 11.50
CA SER A 156 10.26 11.34 12.81
C SER A 156 9.11 10.94 13.75
N LYS A 157 8.15 10.14 13.28
CA LYS A 157 6.96 9.71 14.02
C LYS A 157 7.03 8.24 14.38
N GLU A 158 6.45 7.91 15.52
CA GLU A 158 6.13 6.53 15.88
C GLU A 158 4.69 6.21 15.45
N PHE A 159 4.47 5.01 14.91
CA PHE A 159 3.12 4.54 14.59
C PHE A 159 2.45 4.00 15.85
N SER A 160 1.60 4.83 16.44
CA SER A 160 1.04 4.62 17.78
C SER A 160 -0.08 3.56 17.81
N THR A 161 -0.46 3.16 19.01
CA THR A 161 -1.64 2.32 19.23
C THR A 161 -2.92 3.04 18.81
N GLU A 162 -2.98 4.36 18.98
CA GLU A 162 -4.13 5.18 18.55
C GLU A 162 -4.27 5.18 17.01
N ASP A 163 -3.16 5.32 16.27
CA ASP A 163 -3.14 5.19 14.82
C ASP A 163 -3.69 3.83 14.36
N ARG A 164 -3.31 2.75 15.06
CA ARG A 164 -3.81 1.39 14.78
C ARG A 164 -5.32 1.27 15.02
N LEU A 165 -5.81 1.79 16.12
CA LEU A 165 -7.23 1.75 16.47
C LEU A 165 -8.06 2.55 15.46
N HIS A 166 -7.65 3.77 15.17
CA HIS A 166 -8.32 4.63 14.19
C HIS A 166 -8.38 3.96 12.80
N ARG A 167 -7.26 3.39 12.34
CA ARG A 167 -7.22 2.65 11.08
C ARG A 167 -8.12 1.43 11.08
N LYS A 168 -8.17 0.69 12.19
CA LYS A 168 -9.05 -0.46 12.34
C LYS A 168 -10.52 -0.10 12.21
N GLU A 169 -10.93 1.05 12.74
CA GLU A 169 -12.29 1.57 12.61
C GLU A 169 -12.63 1.89 11.16
N ILE A 170 -11.75 2.59 10.45
CA ILE A 170 -11.95 2.91 9.03
C ILE A 170 -12.06 1.64 8.19
N LEU A 171 -11.19 0.66 8.44
CA LEU A 171 -11.16 -0.60 7.69
C LEU A 171 -12.34 -1.52 7.95
N GLN A 172 -13.18 -1.26 8.96
CA GLN A 172 -14.41 -2.04 9.18
C GLN A 172 -15.37 -1.96 7.99
N ALA A 173 -15.43 -0.81 7.31
CA ALA A 173 -16.24 -0.65 6.10
C ALA A 173 -15.82 -1.57 4.94
N PHE A 174 -14.59 -2.07 4.99
CA PHE A 174 -13.99 -2.96 3.99
C PHE A 174 -13.90 -4.42 4.45
N ASN A 175 -14.55 -4.77 5.57
CA ASN A 175 -14.53 -6.13 6.09
C ASN A 175 -15.27 -7.10 5.14
N PRO A 176 -14.61 -8.15 4.59
CA PRO A 176 -15.23 -9.06 3.64
C PRO A 176 -16.45 -9.83 4.20
N LYS A 177 -16.46 -10.11 5.51
CA LYS A 177 -17.60 -10.80 6.16
C LYS A 177 -18.83 -9.90 6.18
N GLU A 178 -18.66 -8.61 6.51
CA GLU A 178 -19.75 -7.64 6.49
C GLU A 178 -20.22 -7.37 5.06
N SER A 179 -19.30 -7.29 4.10
CA SER A 179 -19.64 -7.19 2.68
C SER A 179 -20.45 -8.39 2.20
N ALA A 180 -20.07 -9.62 2.59
CA ALA A 180 -20.80 -10.84 2.25
C ALA A 180 -22.21 -10.88 2.87
N LYS A 181 -22.33 -10.48 4.15
CA LYS A 181 -23.62 -10.39 4.85
C LYS A 181 -24.55 -9.41 4.13
N ARG A 182 -24.06 -8.21 3.84
CA ARG A 182 -24.80 -7.17 3.12
C ARG A 182 -25.22 -7.64 1.73
N LEU A 183 -24.32 -8.29 0.99
CA LEU A 183 -24.63 -8.85 -0.33
C LEU A 183 -25.73 -9.90 -0.24
N LYS A 184 -25.64 -10.82 0.74
CA LYS A 184 -26.69 -11.84 0.99
C LYS A 184 -28.04 -11.20 1.30
N GLU A 185 -28.07 -10.18 2.16
CA GLU A 185 -29.31 -9.47 2.50
C GLU A 185 -29.94 -8.79 1.28
N MET A 186 -29.12 -8.25 0.37
CA MET A 186 -29.60 -7.62 -0.86
C MET A 186 -30.15 -8.62 -1.88
N LEU A 187 -29.56 -9.82 -1.97
CA LEU A 187 -29.95 -10.84 -2.95
C LEU A 187 -31.15 -11.67 -2.48
N PHE A 188 -31.31 -11.87 -1.18
CA PHE A 188 -32.27 -12.80 -0.60
C PHE A 188 -33.32 -12.14 0.31
N LYS A 189 -33.33 -10.81 0.43
CA LYS A 189 -34.50 -10.12 0.99
C LYS A 189 -35.60 -10.14 -0.09
N ALA A 190 -36.52 -11.08 0.07
CA ALA A 190 -37.82 -11.05 -0.55
C ALA A 190 -38.70 -9.99 0.13
#